data_abee0699397f09f8ce21e96cdb147273
#
_entry.id   abee0699397f09f8ce21e96cdb147273
#
_cell.length_a   1.000
_cell.length_b   1.000
_cell.length_c   1.000
_cell.angle_alpha   90.00
_cell.angle_beta   90.00
_cell.angle_gamma   90.00
#
_symmetry.space_group_name_H-M   'P 1'
#
loop_
_entity.id
_entity.type
_entity.pdbx_description
1 polymer ?
#
loop_
_entity_poly.entity_id
_entity_poly.type
_entity_poly.pdbx_seq_one_letter_code
_entity_poly.pdbx_strand_id
1 'polypeptide(L)'
;MTTLKEFLKTDRFATCTGVELLEIKPGYARARMEVTDRHLNGGGVCQGGALFTLADLAFAAVANSRKKLTLSVNANITFLRPAKLGYVYADATEVFNHHRIPFVEVKITDEQGELIAIFT
;
A
#
# COMPACT_ATOMS: atom_id res chain seq x y z
N MET A 1 19.18 14.65 -8.00
CA MET A 1 18.88 13.70 -6.91
C MET A 1 17.47 13.14 -7.04
N THR A 2 17.34 11.83 -6.90
CA THR A 2 16.04 11.18 -6.99
C THR A 2 15.26 11.35 -5.69
N THR A 3 14.03 11.83 -5.77
CA THR A 3 13.16 11.91 -4.59
C THR A 3 12.69 10.49 -4.23
N LEU A 4 12.21 10.31 -2.99
CA LEU A 4 11.65 9.03 -2.59
C LEU A 4 10.44 8.68 -3.45
N LYS A 5 9.61 9.66 -3.77
CA LYS A 5 8.44 9.45 -4.63
C LYS A 5 8.84 8.96 -6.02
N GLU A 6 9.88 9.54 -6.60
CA GLU A 6 10.41 9.09 -7.88
C GLU A 6 11.03 7.71 -7.79
N PHE A 7 11.76 7.43 -6.69
CA PHE A 7 12.34 6.12 -6.45
C PHE A 7 11.26 5.04 -6.40
N LEU A 8 10.16 5.30 -5.71
CA LEU A 8 9.08 4.32 -5.59
C LEU A 8 8.34 4.08 -6.91
N LYS A 9 8.40 5.03 -7.83
CA LYS A 9 7.88 4.83 -9.19
C LYS A 9 8.70 3.80 -9.97
N THR A 10 9.90 3.48 -9.53
CA THR A 10 10.70 2.43 -10.17
C THR A 10 10.25 1.03 -9.76
N ASP A 11 9.32 0.91 -8.81
CA ASP A 11 8.68 -0.35 -8.49
C ASP A 11 7.76 -0.72 -9.67
N ARG A 12 8.29 -1.53 -10.58
CA ARG A 12 7.62 -1.85 -11.83
C ARG A 12 6.37 -2.66 -11.62
N PHE A 13 6.39 -3.55 -10.64
CA PHE A 13 5.23 -4.41 -10.36
C PHE A 13 4.06 -3.57 -9.84
N ALA A 14 4.31 -2.70 -8.86
CA ALA A 14 3.27 -1.82 -8.32
C ALA A 14 2.75 -0.87 -9.39
N THR A 15 3.63 -0.29 -10.20
CA THR A 15 3.25 0.62 -11.28
C THR A 15 2.39 -0.10 -12.31
N CYS A 16 2.78 -1.32 -12.68
CA CYS A 16 2.03 -2.13 -13.65
C CYS A 16 0.65 -2.52 -13.10
N THR A 17 0.54 -2.69 -11.78
CA THR A 17 -0.73 -2.99 -11.12
C THR A 17 -1.63 -1.75 -11.03
N GLY A 18 -1.08 -0.56 -11.23
CA GLY A 18 -1.84 0.68 -11.21
C GLY A 18 -1.81 1.42 -9.88
N VAL A 19 -0.84 1.10 -9.03
CA VAL A 19 -0.69 1.76 -7.73
C VAL A 19 -0.09 3.14 -7.93
N GLU A 20 -0.70 4.15 -7.31
CA GLU A 20 -0.23 5.54 -7.32
C GLU A 20 0.04 6.00 -5.90
N LEU A 21 1.22 6.57 -5.66
CA LEU A 21 1.54 7.19 -4.39
C LEU A 21 1.00 8.62 -4.39
N LEU A 22 0.12 8.93 -3.43
CA LEU A 22 -0.54 10.23 -3.35
C LEU A 22 0.17 11.19 -2.40
N GLU A 23 0.62 10.68 -1.27
CA GLU A 23 1.22 11.51 -0.23
C GLU A 23 2.29 10.71 0.51
N ILE A 24 3.36 11.39 0.91
CA ILE A 24 4.40 10.80 1.75
C ILE A 24 4.98 11.88 2.66
N LYS A 25 5.14 11.54 3.92
CA LYS A 25 5.83 12.36 4.91
C LYS A 25 6.38 11.44 5.98
N PRO A 26 7.30 11.89 6.85
CA PRO A 26 7.85 10.99 7.86
C PRO A 26 6.77 10.29 8.67
N GLY A 27 6.77 8.97 8.65
CA GLY A 27 5.84 8.13 9.41
C GLY A 27 4.46 7.95 8.80
N TYR A 28 4.19 8.50 7.61
CA TYR A 28 2.88 8.36 6.96
C TYR A 28 3.00 8.36 5.44
N ALA A 29 2.18 7.56 4.78
CA ALA A 29 2.04 7.59 3.33
C ALA A 29 0.63 7.20 2.92
N ARG A 30 0.18 7.72 1.79
CA ARG A 30 -1.10 7.35 1.20
C ARG A 30 -0.90 6.98 -0.25
N ALA A 31 -1.47 5.85 -0.64
CA ALA A 31 -1.47 5.38 -2.02
C ALA A 31 -2.89 4.99 -2.43
N ARG A 32 -3.12 4.86 -3.73
CA ARG A 32 -4.41 4.41 -4.24
C ARG A 32 -4.22 3.52 -5.46
N MET A 33 -5.26 2.77 -5.78
CA MET A 33 -5.32 1.95 -6.98
C MET A 33 -6.76 1.92 -7.47
N GLU A 34 -6.96 2.12 -8.76
CA GLU A 34 -8.28 1.89 -9.35
C GLU A 34 -8.43 0.41 -9.64
N VAL A 35 -9.42 -0.24 -9.01
CA VAL A 35 -9.74 -1.63 -9.28
C VAL A 35 -10.49 -1.69 -10.61
N THR A 36 -9.87 -2.35 -11.59
CA THR A 36 -10.43 -2.52 -12.93
C THR A 36 -10.62 -4.01 -13.20
N ASP A 37 -11.14 -4.35 -14.39
CA ASP A 37 -11.34 -5.74 -14.80
C ASP A 37 -10.09 -6.60 -14.64
N ARG A 38 -8.90 -6.00 -14.85
CA ARG A 38 -7.63 -6.72 -14.75
C ARG A 38 -7.28 -7.14 -13.34
N HIS A 39 -7.93 -6.57 -12.34
CA HIS A 39 -7.65 -6.89 -10.93
C HIS A 39 -8.62 -7.91 -10.35
N LEU A 40 -9.67 -8.27 -11.11
CA LEU A 40 -10.72 -9.14 -10.56
C LEU A 40 -10.30 -10.59 -10.55
N ASN A 41 -10.69 -11.29 -9.49
CA ASN A 41 -10.51 -12.73 -9.38
C ASN A 41 -11.73 -13.46 -9.96
N GLY A 42 -11.76 -14.79 -9.86
CA GLY A 42 -12.85 -15.59 -10.35
C GLY A 42 -14.20 -15.31 -9.71
N GLY A 43 -14.22 -14.68 -8.54
CA GLY A 43 -15.43 -14.28 -7.85
C GLY A 43 -15.92 -12.89 -8.21
N GLY A 44 -15.25 -12.18 -9.12
CA GLY A 44 -15.67 -10.86 -9.56
C GLY A 44 -15.31 -9.73 -8.59
N VAL A 45 -14.38 -9.97 -7.67
CA VAL A 45 -13.88 -8.94 -6.76
C VAL A 45 -12.37 -8.84 -6.89
N CYS A 46 -11.79 -7.74 -6.37
CA CYS A 46 -10.35 -7.50 -6.48
C CYS A 46 -9.54 -8.66 -5.89
N GLN A 47 -8.61 -9.16 -6.66
CA GLN A 47 -7.74 -10.24 -6.24
C GLN A 47 -6.85 -9.74 -5.07
N GLY A 48 -6.71 -10.58 -4.03
CA GLY A 48 -6.00 -10.20 -2.82
C GLY A 48 -4.56 -9.79 -3.06
N GLY A 49 -3.90 -10.37 -4.06
CA GLY A 49 -2.53 -9.99 -4.42
C GLY A 49 -2.42 -8.55 -4.90
N ALA A 50 -3.45 -8.02 -5.56
CA ALA A 50 -3.45 -6.62 -5.98
C ALA A 50 -3.59 -5.69 -4.76
N LEU A 51 -4.43 -6.04 -3.81
CA LEU A 51 -4.56 -5.29 -2.56
C LEU A 51 -3.27 -5.34 -1.75
N PHE A 52 -2.63 -6.51 -1.72
CA PHE A 52 -1.34 -6.68 -1.05
C PHE A 52 -0.29 -5.75 -1.69
N THR A 53 -0.24 -5.68 -3.01
CA THR A 53 0.70 -4.83 -3.74
C THR A 53 0.49 -3.36 -3.41
N LEU A 54 -0.78 -2.93 -3.36
CA LEU A 54 -1.13 -1.56 -2.96
C LEU A 54 -0.63 -1.26 -1.55
N ALA A 55 -0.94 -2.13 -0.61
CA ALA A 55 -0.53 -1.96 0.79
C ALA A 55 0.99 -1.97 0.92
N ASP A 56 1.66 -2.87 0.21
CA ASP A 56 3.10 -3.03 0.27
C ASP A 56 3.83 -1.78 -0.23
N LEU A 57 3.32 -1.12 -1.27
CA LEU A 57 3.93 0.12 -1.74
C LEU A 57 3.79 1.23 -0.71
N ALA A 58 2.62 1.40 -0.11
CA ALA A 58 2.41 2.40 0.93
C ALA A 58 3.28 2.10 2.15
N PHE A 59 3.39 0.82 2.51
CA PHE A 59 4.26 0.34 3.58
C PHE A 59 5.73 0.71 3.29
N ALA A 60 6.19 0.44 2.07
CA ALA A 60 7.57 0.76 1.67
C ALA A 60 7.83 2.27 1.71
N ALA A 61 6.82 3.07 1.32
CA ALA A 61 6.94 4.51 1.35
C ALA A 61 7.18 5.01 2.78
N VAL A 62 6.42 4.50 3.75
CA VAL A 62 6.61 4.86 5.16
C VAL A 62 7.95 4.36 5.67
N ALA A 63 8.28 3.10 5.38
CA ALA A 63 9.51 2.49 5.86
C ALA A 63 10.76 3.25 5.39
N ASN A 64 10.69 3.86 4.20
CA ASN A 64 11.79 4.62 3.62
C ASN A 64 11.63 6.14 3.78
N SER A 65 10.60 6.60 4.48
CA SER A 65 10.28 8.02 4.58
C SER A 65 11.31 8.84 5.36
N ARG A 66 12.17 8.17 6.13
CA ARG A 66 13.22 8.81 6.92
C ARG A 66 14.59 8.71 6.23
N LYS A 67 14.61 8.59 4.91
CA LYS A 67 15.82 8.58 4.07
C LYS A 67 16.79 7.45 4.38
N LYS A 68 16.28 6.31 4.82
CA LYS A 68 17.07 5.12 5.10
C LYS A 68 16.47 3.96 4.33
N LEU A 69 17.26 3.37 3.43
CA LEU A 69 16.77 2.21 2.67
C LEU A 69 16.35 1.11 3.63
N THR A 70 15.11 0.69 3.53
CA THR A 70 14.51 -0.28 4.43
C THR A 70 13.74 -1.30 3.60
N LEU A 71 13.98 -2.58 3.88
CA LEU A 71 13.27 -3.69 3.23
C LEU A 71 12.41 -4.40 4.27
N SER A 72 11.28 -4.97 3.84
CA SER A 72 10.40 -5.64 4.77
C SER A 72 11.00 -6.97 5.24
N VAL A 73 10.80 -7.27 6.52
CA VAL A 73 11.20 -8.52 7.14
C VAL A 73 10.03 -9.48 7.22
N ASN A 74 8.86 -8.92 7.47
CA ASN A 74 7.62 -9.67 7.62
C ASN A 74 6.48 -8.80 7.12
N ALA A 75 5.55 -9.39 6.40
CA ALA A 75 4.37 -8.68 5.94
C ALA A 75 3.20 -9.64 5.93
N ASN A 76 2.05 -9.17 6.43
CA ASN A 76 0.82 -9.92 6.35
C ASN A 76 -0.40 -9.04 6.18
N ILE A 77 -1.44 -9.62 5.58
CA ILE A 77 -2.68 -8.89 5.31
C ILE A 77 -3.87 -9.74 5.77
N THR A 78 -4.85 -9.05 6.35
CA THR A 78 -6.13 -9.64 6.70
C THR A 78 -7.20 -8.96 5.86
N PHE A 79 -7.91 -9.74 5.05
CA PHE A 79 -8.99 -9.24 4.21
C PHE A 79 -10.30 -9.28 4.99
N LEU A 80 -10.96 -8.12 5.11
CA LEU A 80 -12.18 -7.98 5.90
C LEU A 80 -13.42 -7.86 5.04
N ARG A 81 -13.31 -7.26 3.86
CA ARG A 81 -14.39 -7.08 2.90
C ARG A 81 -13.87 -7.22 1.49
N PRO A 82 -14.70 -7.67 0.55
CA PRO A 82 -14.31 -7.67 -0.86
C PRO A 82 -14.21 -6.24 -1.39
N ALA A 83 -13.20 -5.99 -2.23
CA ALA A 83 -13.08 -4.73 -2.95
C ALA A 83 -13.63 -4.92 -4.37
N LYS A 84 -14.51 -4.01 -4.78
CA LYS A 84 -15.15 -4.04 -6.09
C LYS A 84 -14.52 -2.99 -7.00
N LEU A 85 -15.03 -2.85 -8.23
CA LEU A 85 -14.56 -1.83 -9.16
C LEU A 85 -14.62 -0.44 -8.51
N GLY A 86 -13.62 0.37 -8.78
CA GLY A 86 -13.50 1.71 -8.22
C GLY A 86 -12.19 1.88 -7.46
N TYR A 87 -11.99 3.02 -6.84
CA TYR A 87 -10.74 3.31 -6.14
C TYR A 87 -10.70 2.68 -4.75
N VAL A 88 -9.53 2.18 -4.41
CA VAL A 88 -9.20 1.77 -3.04
C VAL A 88 -7.96 2.55 -2.61
N TYR A 89 -7.91 2.89 -1.33
CA TYR A 89 -6.86 3.74 -0.75
C TYR A 89 -6.15 3.00 0.35
N ALA A 90 -4.83 3.14 0.38
CA ALA A 90 -4.00 2.58 1.44
C ALA A 90 -3.41 3.72 2.24
N ASP A 91 -3.70 3.76 3.53
CA ASP A 91 -3.12 4.73 4.46
C ASP A 91 -2.19 3.98 5.38
N ALA A 92 -0.89 4.24 5.23
CA ALA A 92 0.16 3.59 6.00
C ALA A 92 0.67 4.51 7.08
N THR A 93 0.73 4.00 8.30
CA THR A 93 1.15 4.77 9.47
C THR A 93 2.20 3.98 10.25
N GLU A 94 3.28 4.65 10.64
CA GLU A 94 4.27 4.06 11.50
C GLU A 94 3.71 3.99 12.92
N VAL A 95 3.46 2.77 13.40
CA VAL A 95 2.91 2.54 14.73
C VAL A 95 3.99 2.61 15.80
N PHE A 96 5.17 2.12 15.45
CA PHE A 96 6.30 2.09 16.36
C PHE A 96 7.58 2.38 15.59
N ASN A 97 8.25 3.46 15.97
CA ASN A 97 9.49 3.89 15.30
C ASN A 97 10.70 3.30 16.01
N HIS A 98 11.02 2.05 15.67
CA HIS A 98 12.20 1.39 16.17
C HIS A 98 13.36 1.62 15.21
N HIS A 99 14.54 1.88 15.73
CA HIS A 99 15.70 2.22 14.89
C HIS A 99 16.15 1.09 13.96
N ARG A 100 15.83 -0.16 14.29
CA ARG A 100 16.18 -1.32 13.46
C ARG A 100 14.99 -1.90 12.74
N ILE A 101 13.87 -2.09 13.44
CA ILE A 101 12.67 -2.73 12.87
C ILE A 101 11.46 -1.87 13.21
N PRO A 102 11.20 -0.83 12.42
CA PRO A 102 9.98 -0.05 12.61
C PRO A 102 8.76 -0.90 12.28
N PHE A 103 7.64 -0.63 12.95
CA PHE A 103 6.40 -1.34 12.73
C PHE A 103 5.41 -0.40 12.05
N VAL A 104 4.88 -0.83 10.91
CA VAL A 104 3.97 -0.02 10.10
C VAL A 104 2.65 -0.76 9.91
N GLU A 105 1.54 -0.03 10.04
CA GLU A 105 0.21 -0.56 9.77
C GLU A 105 -0.38 0.16 8.56
N VAL A 106 -0.99 -0.61 7.67
CA VAL A 106 -1.68 -0.05 6.49
C VAL A 106 -3.14 -0.44 6.56
N LYS A 107 -4.03 0.55 6.43
CA LYS A 107 -5.47 0.31 6.31
C LYS A 107 -5.88 0.58 4.88
N ILE A 108 -6.56 -0.38 4.26
CA ILE A 108 -7.12 -0.20 2.92
C ILE A 108 -8.62 0.06 3.07
N THR A 109 -9.07 1.16 2.47
CA THR A 109 -10.49 1.56 2.48
C THR A 109 -10.96 1.77 1.05
N ASP A 110 -12.28 1.65 0.82
CA ASP A 110 -12.88 1.96 -0.48
C ASP A 110 -13.33 3.42 -0.55
N GLU A 111 -14.01 3.78 -1.64
CA GLU A 111 -14.47 5.17 -1.85
C GLU A 111 -15.52 5.62 -0.84
N GLN A 112 -16.22 4.67 -0.20
CA GLN A 112 -17.20 4.97 0.83
C GLN A 112 -16.60 5.01 2.24
N GLY A 113 -15.29 4.79 2.35
CA GLY A 113 -14.60 4.76 3.63
C GLY A 113 -14.72 3.43 4.37
N GLU A 114 -15.25 2.39 3.71
CA GLU A 114 -15.37 1.06 4.30
C GLU A 114 -14.01 0.40 4.40
N LEU A 115 -13.70 -0.20 5.55
CA LEU A 115 -12.43 -0.89 5.75
C LEU A 115 -12.42 -2.21 4.99
N ILE A 116 -11.48 -2.34 4.05
CA ILE A 116 -11.35 -3.52 3.18
C ILE A 116 -10.35 -4.51 3.76
N ALA A 117 -9.19 -4.02 4.21
CA ALA A 117 -8.11 -4.88 4.68
C ALA A 117 -7.18 -4.13 5.62
N ILE A 118 -6.47 -4.89 6.44
CA ILE A 118 -5.40 -4.38 7.30
C ILE A 118 -4.13 -5.15 6.97
N PHE A 119 -3.04 -4.40 6.79
CA PHE A 119 -1.73 -4.93 6.46
C PHE A 119 -0.73 -4.45 7.52
N THR A 120 0.18 -5.32 7.93
CA THR A 120 1.25 -4.92 8.85
C THR A 120 2.58 -5.49 8.40
#